data_c0eedf639610a2946d92e49eb109fa2d
#
_entry.id   c0eedf639610a2946d92e49eb109fa2d
#
_cell.length_a   1.000
_cell.length_b   1.000
_cell.length_c   1.000
_cell.angle_alpha   90.00
_cell.angle_beta   90.00
_cell.angle_gamma   90.00
#
_symmetry.space_group_name_H-M   'P 1'
#
loop_
_entity.id
_entity.type
_entity.pdbx_description
1 polymer ?
#
loop_
_entity_poly.entity_id
_entity_poly.type
_entity_poly.pdbx_seq_one_letter_code
_entity_poly.pdbx_strand_id
1 'polypeptide(L)'
;MEDRQSKFRGLMLQAMDEGLLAIGEKGRQAIYVYLEVRKGIKKQESTEKIEEFSRALHEIFGNGAYVIEKIILKHLYLSLGLEFREKQGTSFNDYVIGARKSLLT
;
A
#
# COMPACT_ATOMS: atom_id res chain seq x y z
N MET A 1 -6.01 11.47 21.53
CA MET A 1 -6.77 11.67 20.28
C MET A 1 -5.89 11.38 19.09
N GLU A 2 -6.36 10.58 18.18
CA GLU A 2 -5.61 10.20 17.00
C GLU A 2 -5.67 11.33 15.96
N ASP A 3 -4.51 11.73 15.43
CA ASP A 3 -4.49 12.72 14.36
C ASP A 3 -4.77 12.07 13.00
N ARG A 4 -4.97 12.91 11.97
CA ARG A 4 -5.33 12.43 10.64
C ARG A 4 -4.23 11.64 9.97
N GLN A 5 -2.96 11.99 10.26
CA GLN A 5 -1.84 11.24 9.69
C GLN A 5 -1.73 9.84 10.30
N SER A 6 -1.92 9.73 11.62
CA SER A 6 -1.95 8.43 12.28
C SER A 6 -3.11 7.59 11.76
N LYS A 7 -4.27 8.21 11.57
CA LYS A 7 -5.42 7.52 11.00
C LYS A 7 -5.12 7.01 9.59
N PHE A 8 -4.49 7.84 8.76
CA PHE A 8 -4.15 7.44 7.41
C PHE A 8 -3.17 6.27 7.42
N ARG A 9 -2.14 6.32 8.28
CA ARG A 9 -1.18 5.22 8.37
C ARG A 9 -1.86 3.91 8.72
N GLY A 10 -2.81 3.96 9.66
CA GLY A 10 -3.57 2.76 10.04
C GLY A 10 -4.39 2.20 8.90
N LEU A 11 -5.09 3.07 8.18
CA LEU A 11 -5.89 2.65 7.02
C LEU A 11 -5.00 2.12 5.90
N MET A 12 -3.85 2.75 5.68
CA MET A 12 -2.92 2.31 4.66
C MET A 12 -2.34 0.93 4.99
N LEU A 13 -1.93 0.73 6.24
CA LEU A 13 -1.38 -0.56 6.66
C LEU A 13 -2.43 -1.65 6.53
N GLN A 14 -3.67 -1.37 6.92
CA GLN A 14 -4.77 -2.32 6.78
C GLN A 14 -5.00 -2.67 5.31
N ALA A 15 -4.99 -1.66 4.43
CA ALA A 15 -5.18 -1.90 3.00
C ALA A 15 -4.05 -2.75 2.43
N MET A 16 -2.81 -2.48 2.84
CA MET A 16 -1.66 -3.28 2.43
C MET A 16 -1.82 -4.72 2.88
N ASP A 17 -2.16 -4.94 4.15
CA ASP A 17 -2.34 -6.30 4.68
C ASP A 17 -3.45 -7.04 3.93
N GLU A 18 -4.59 -6.41 3.71
CA GLU A 18 -5.71 -7.06 3.04
C GLU A 18 -5.40 -7.34 1.57
N GLY A 19 -4.76 -6.38 0.91
CA GLY A 19 -4.37 -6.57 -0.49
C GLY A 19 -3.35 -7.69 -0.67
N LEU A 20 -2.39 -7.76 0.23
CA LEU A 20 -1.37 -8.80 0.19
C LEU A 20 -1.94 -10.19 0.49
N LEU A 21 -3.07 -10.28 1.17
CA LEU A 21 -3.71 -11.58 1.40
C LEU A 21 -4.14 -12.25 0.09
N ALA A 22 -4.23 -11.49 -1.01
CA ALA A 22 -4.51 -12.06 -2.32
C ALA A 22 -3.44 -13.08 -2.75
N ILE A 23 -2.22 -12.95 -2.22
CA ILE A 23 -1.13 -13.89 -2.48
C ILE A 23 -0.91 -14.87 -1.32
N GLY A 24 -1.86 -14.90 -0.36
CA GLY A 24 -1.80 -15.79 0.78
C GLY A 24 -1.02 -15.23 1.95
N GLU A 25 -1.23 -15.83 3.11
CA GLU A 25 -0.57 -15.38 4.35
C GLU A 25 0.95 -15.48 4.26
N LYS A 26 1.46 -16.56 3.68
CA LYS A 26 2.91 -16.73 3.54
C LYS A 26 3.50 -15.69 2.59
N GLY A 27 2.77 -15.36 1.52
CA GLY A 27 3.20 -14.32 0.59
C GLY A 27 3.23 -12.96 1.24
N ARG A 28 2.22 -12.65 2.06
CA ARG A 28 2.18 -11.40 2.80
C ARG A 28 3.37 -11.28 3.75
N GLN A 29 3.63 -12.34 4.52
CA GLN A 29 4.77 -12.35 5.44
C GLN A 29 6.09 -12.19 4.68
N ALA A 30 6.22 -12.86 3.54
CA ALA A 30 7.44 -12.80 2.73
C ALA A 30 7.75 -11.38 2.28
N ILE A 31 6.73 -10.60 1.91
CA ILE A 31 6.92 -9.20 1.52
C ILE A 31 7.48 -8.40 2.67
N TYR A 32 6.90 -8.51 3.86
CA TYR A 32 7.37 -7.74 5.00
C TYR A 32 8.78 -8.16 5.44
N VAL A 33 9.08 -9.45 5.38
CA VAL A 33 10.44 -9.94 5.68
C VAL A 33 11.43 -9.39 4.65
N TYR A 34 11.06 -9.42 3.38
CA TYR A 34 11.90 -8.89 2.30
C TYR A 34 12.22 -7.40 2.52
N LEU A 35 11.19 -6.62 2.84
CA LEU A 35 11.37 -5.19 3.11
C LEU A 35 12.34 -4.97 4.28
N GLU A 36 12.18 -5.73 5.35
CA GLU A 36 13.04 -5.56 6.52
C GLU A 36 14.46 -6.00 6.25
N VAL A 37 14.64 -7.19 5.66
CA VAL A 37 15.97 -7.77 5.45
C VAL A 37 16.72 -7.07 4.32
N ARG A 38 16.03 -6.78 3.21
CA ARG A 38 16.69 -6.23 2.02
C ARG A 38 16.71 -4.71 1.96
N LYS A 39 15.72 -4.07 2.56
CA LYS A 39 15.56 -2.61 2.45
C LYS A 39 15.68 -1.90 3.79
N GLY A 40 15.76 -2.65 4.90
CA GLY A 40 15.83 -2.06 6.22
C GLY A 40 14.55 -1.35 6.65
N ILE A 41 13.41 -1.73 6.07
CA ILE A 41 12.12 -1.10 6.32
C ILE A 41 11.24 -2.02 7.14
N LYS A 42 10.91 -1.61 8.37
CA LYS A 42 9.99 -2.37 9.21
C LYS A 42 8.56 -2.22 8.71
N LYS A 43 7.71 -3.17 9.07
CA LYS A 43 6.31 -3.18 8.62
C LYS A 43 5.62 -1.84 8.86
N GLN A 44 5.77 -1.28 10.07
CA GLN A 44 5.12 -0.02 10.41
C GLN A 44 5.66 1.16 9.60
N GLU A 45 6.91 1.07 9.16
CA GLU A 45 7.53 2.13 8.36
C GLU A 45 7.12 2.08 6.90
N SER A 46 6.58 0.94 6.44
CA SER A 46 6.25 0.75 5.03
C SER A 46 5.19 1.73 4.55
N THR A 47 4.32 2.20 5.45
CA THR A 47 3.28 3.18 5.09
C THR A 47 3.85 4.55 4.75
N GLU A 48 5.07 4.84 5.18
CA GLU A 48 5.77 6.08 4.87
C GLU A 48 6.81 5.89 3.75
N LYS A 49 6.97 4.64 3.30
CA LYS A 49 7.95 4.27 2.28
C LYS A 49 7.25 3.60 1.10
N ILE A 50 6.23 4.27 0.58
CA ILE A 50 5.34 3.69 -0.44
C ILE A 50 6.08 3.35 -1.72
N GLU A 51 7.01 4.22 -2.17
CA GLU A 51 7.77 3.93 -3.39
C GLU A 51 8.64 2.68 -3.23
N GLU A 52 9.28 2.55 -2.06
CA GLU A 52 10.11 1.38 -1.78
C GLU A 52 9.27 0.12 -1.66
N PHE A 53 8.08 0.24 -1.07
CA PHE A 53 7.14 -0.88 -0.99
C PHE A 53 6.72 -1.34 -2.39
N SER A 54 6.33 -0.40 -3.23
CA SER A 54 5.94 -0.68 -4.61
C SER A 54 7.09 -1.33 -5.38
N ARG A 55 8.29 -0.79 -5.23
CA ARG A 55 9.47 -1.34 -5.90
C ARG A 55 9.72 -2.79 -5.47
N ALA A 56 9.58 -3.07 -4.17
CA ALA A 56 9.74 -4.43 -3.66
C ALA A 56 8.72 -5.39 -4.27
N LEU A 57 7.47 -4.96 -4.39
CA LEU A 57 6.44 -5.78 -5.03
C LEU A 57 6.83 -6.13 -6.47
N HIS A 58 7.30 -5.14 -7.22
CA HIS A 58 7.68 -5.35 -8.61
C HIS A 58 8.93 -6.21 -8.74
N GLU A 59 9.88 -6.09 -7.80
CA GLU A 59 11.07 -6.93 -7.81
C GLU A 59 10.72 -8.40 -7.61
N ILE A 60 9.71 -8.68 -6.77
CA ILE A 60 9.35 -10.06 -6.45
C ILE A 60 8.34 -10.64 -7.45
N PHE A 61 7.33 -9.87 -7.82
CA PHE A 61 6.19 -10.36 -8.58
C PHE A 61 6.17 -9.88 -10.04
N GLY A 62 7.11 -9.02 -10.43
CA GLY A 62 7.11 -8.48 -11.79
C GLY A 62 5.79 -7.78 -12.09
N ASN A 63 5.19 -8.10 -13.24
CA ASN A 63 3.93 -7.47 -13.65
C ASN A 63 2.75 -7.85 -12.74
N GLY A 64 2.85 -8.96 -12.01
CA GLY A 64 1.84 -9.32 -11.03
C GLY A 64 1.67 -8.31 -9.92
N ALA A 65 2.70 -7.49 -9.68
CA ALA A 65 2.63 -6.44 -8.67
C ALA A 65 1.53 -5.42 -8.96
N TYR A 66 1.25 -5.15 -10.24
CA TYR A 66 0.18 -4.21 -10.59
C TYR A 66 -1.18 -4.67 -10.10
N VAL A 67 -1.43 -5.98 -10.16
CA VAL A 67 -2.69 -6.53 -9.67
C VAL A 67 -2.80 -6.36 -8.15
N ILE A 68 -1.70 -6.65 -7.45
CA ILE A 68 -1.66 -6.51 -5.99
C ILE A 68 -1.87 -5.05 -5.59
N GLU A 69 -1.18 -4.14 -6.26
CA GLU A 69 -1.31 -2.71 -6.00
C GLU A 69 -2.74 -2.23 -6.21
N LYS A 70 -3.40 -2.71 -7.26
CA LYS A 70 -4.78 -2.35 -7.53
C LYS A 70 -5.71 -2.81 -6.41
N ILE A 71 -5.50 -4.01 -5.91
CA ILE A 71 -6.31 -4.54 -4.80
C ILE A 71 -6.11 -3.68 -3.55
N ILE A 72 -4.84 -3.34 -3.25
CA ILE A 72 -4.52 -2.46 -2.12
C ILE A 72 -5.25 -1.12 -2.26
N LEU A 73 -5.17 -0.51 -3.45
CA LEU A 73 -5.79 0.79 -3.69
C LEU A 73 -7.30 0.73 -3.55
N LYS A 74 -7.94 -0.35 -4.00
CA LYS A 74 -9.38 -0.50 -3.84
C LYS A 74 -9.77 -0.56 -2.38
N HIS A 75 -9.02 -1.29 -1.56
CA HIS A 75 -9.27 -1.34 -0.12
C HIS A 75 -9.06 0.03 0.54
N LEU A 76 -7.98 0.71 0.18
CA LEU A 76 -7.68 2.02 0.75
C LEU A 76 -8.77 3.03 0.43
N TYR A 77 -9.14 3.14 -0.85
CA TYR A 77 -10.13 4.11 -1.28
C TYR A 77 -11.49 3.81 -0.67
N LEU A 78 -11.88 2.53 -0.62
CA LEU A 78 -13.14 2.14 0.01
C LEU A 78 -13.17 2.54 1.49
N SER A 79 -12.07 2.33 2.20
CA SER A 79 -11.99 2.67 3.63
C SER A 79 -12.09 4.17 3.87
N LEU A 80 -11.79 4.98 2.87
CA LEU A 80 -11.88 6.45 2.93
C LEU A 80 -13.20 6.98 2.37
N GLY A 81 -14.08 6.08 1.91
CA GLY A 81 -15.34 6.49 1.28
C GLY A 81 -15.14 7.11 -0.09
N LEU A 82 -14.04 6.79 -0.75
CA LEU A 82 -13.71 7.32 -2.08
C LEU A 82 -13.92 6.25 -3.14
N GLU A 83 -14.26 6.70 -4.34
CA GLU A 83 -14.33 5.83 -5.49
C GLU A 83 -12.95 5.70 -6.12
N PHE A 84 -12.48 4.46 -6.31
CA PHE A 84 -11.22 4.23 -6.98
C PHE A 84 -11.44 4.11 -8.48
N ARG A 85 -10.79 4.99 -9.25
CA ARG A 85 -10.84 4.96 -10.71
C ARG A 85 -9.42 4.91 -11.25
N GLU A 86 -9.17 3.94 -12.12
CA GLU A 86 -7.87 3.85 -12.78
C GLU A 86 -7.70 5.02 -13.75
N LYS A 87 -6.51 5.64 -13.68
CA LYS A 87 -6.12 6.71 -14.57
C LYS A 87 -4.80 6.33 -15.21
N GLN A 88 -4.77 6.36 -16.54
CA GLN A 88 -3.55 6.03 -17.27
C GLN A 88 -2.44 6.99 -16.86
N GLY A 89 -1.24 6.44 -16.67
CA GLY A 89 -0.08 7.25 -16.31
C GLY A 89 0.02 7.62 -14.84
N THR A 90 -0.87 7.08 -13.99
CA THR A 90 -0.85 7.37 -12.56
C THR A 90 -0.21 6.18 -11.82
N SER A 91 0.83 6.46 -11.03
CA SER A 91 1.54 5.43 -10.29
C SER A 91 0.82 5.06 -9.00
N PHE A 92 1.20 3.90 -8.43
CA PHE A 92 0.70 3.49 -7.13
C PHE A 92 0.91 4.60 -6.08
N ASN A 93 2.13 5.16 -6.06
CA ASN A 93 2.45 6.24 -5.11
C ASN A 93 1.56 7.46 -5.33
N ASP A 94 1.27 7.82 -6.58
CA ASP A 94 0.40 8.96 -6.88
C ASP A 94 -1.02 8.74 -6.36
N TYR A 95 -1.57 7.54 -6.52
CA TYR A 95 -2.89 7.22 -5.97
C TYR A 95 -2.90 7.32 -4.45
N VAL A 96 -1.83 6.85 -3.79
CA VAL A 96 -1.73 6.92 -2.33
C VAL A 96 -1.66 8.37 -1.88
N ILE A 97 -0.89 9.20 -2.58
CA ILE A 97 -0.79 10.64 -2.27
C ILE A 97 -2.16 11.29 -2.39
N GLY A 98 -2.90 10.97 -3.45
CA GLY A 98 -4.26 11.51 -3.63
C GLY A 98 -5.19 11.12 -2.51
N ALA A 99 -5.14 9.87 -2.08
CA ALA A 99 -5.96 9.39 -0.97
C ALA A 99 -5.59 10.09 0.34
N ARG A 100 -4.30 10.28 0.58
CA ARG A 100 -3.82 10.97 1.79
C ARG A 100 -4.32 12.40 1.81
N LYS A 101 -4.21 13.12 0.70
CA LYS A 101 -4.69 14.50 0.61
C LYS A 101 -6.18 14.60 0.90
N SER A 102 -6.97 13.64 0.42
CA SER A 102 -8.40 13.61 0.67
C SER A 102 -8.72 13.55 2.16
N LEU A 103 -7.98 12.76 2.91
CA LEU A 103 -8.19 12.64 4.35
C LEU A 103 -7.70 13.87 5.11
N LEU A 104 -6.61 14.50 4.65
CA LEU A 104 -5.98 15.60 5.34
C LEU A 104 -6.61 16.97 5.02
N THR A 105 -7.42 17.05 3.97
CA THR A 105 -8.17 18.27 3.64
C THR A 105 -9.62 18.17 4.13
#